data_eafcad7c1bc138aac4659d9ea4620fa5
#
_entry.id   eafcad7c1bc138aac4659d9ea4620fa5
#
_cell.length_a   1.000
_cell.length_b   1.000
_cell.length_c   1.000
_cell.angle_alpha   90.00
_cell.angle_beta   90.00
_cell.angle_gamma   90.00
#
_symmetry.space_group_name_H-M   'P 1'
#
loop_
_entity.id
_entity.type
_entity.pdbx_description
1 polymer ?
#
loop_
_entity_poly.entity_id
_entity_poly.type
_entity_poly.pdbx_seq_one_letter_code
_entity_poly.pdbx_strand_id
1 'polypeptide(L)'
;MIKKMLPIGALAIAFGGSAWAQDAAALLNKANQMNYEETETAKIAHDKAGDNQAMLTYADTIKGDHEANEESVSALSRQKSVKLEGTNTDKVDKSPLKDLKGGAFNEAYLGDQVKGHKEALSTFKSAQGQFKGDPDMELYVQQTIPVLQAHLKMAENLKNHVSEASPENPANNKSTTGGMGTSP
;
A
#
# COMPACT_ATOMS: atom_id res chain seq x y z
N MET A 1 29.72 42.62 -53.45
CA MET A 1 29.55 42.67 -51.98
C MET A 1 28.80 41.44 -51.53
N ILE A 2 29.49 40.44 -50.99
CA ILE A 2 28.88 39.16 -50.57
C ILE A 2 28.64 39.28 -49.08
N LYS A 3 27.35 39.33 -48.66
CA LYS A 3 26.95 39.29 -47.25
C LYS A 3 27.10 37.84 -46.71
N LYS A 4 28.08 37.63 -45.84
CA LYS A 4 28.21 36.38 -45.07
C LYS A 4 27.05 36.28 -44.08
N MET A 5 26.17 35.31 -44.27
CA MET A 5 25.20 34.87 -43.26
C MET A 5 25.93 34.03 -42.20
N LEU A 6 25.84 34.48 -40.95
CA LEU A 6 26.29 33.72 -39.79
C LEU A 6 25.26 32.61 -39.49
N PRO A 7 25.67 31.37 -39.19
CA PRO A 7 24.74 30.36 -38.77
C PRO A 7 24.19 30.67 -37.37
N ILE A 8 22.87 30.68 -37.26
CA ILE A 8 22.18 30.71 -35.98
C ILE A 8 22.48 29.39 -35.28
N GLY A 9 23.31 29.47 -34.22
CA GLY A 9 23.58 28.32 -33.36
C GLY A 9 22.29 27.82 -32.72
N ALA A 10 21.89 26.60 -33.05
CA ALA A 10 20.84 25.90 -32.33
C ALA A 10 21.33 25.66 -30.87
N LEU A 11 20.74 26.39 -29.94
CA LEU A 11 20.91 26.12 -28.50
C LEU A 11 20.27 24.79 -28.21
N ALA A 12 21.06 23.73 -28.14
CA ALA A 12 20.61 22.45 -27.65
C ALA A 12 20.32 22.60 -26.15
N ILE A 13 19.05 22.79 -25.82
CA ILE A 13 18.58 22.66 -24.45
C ILE A 13 18.72 21.17 -24.11
N ALA A 14 19.81 20.82 -23.44
CA ALA A 14 20.00 19.48 -22.89
C ALA A 14 18.93 19.25 -21.81
N PHE A 15 17.95 18.46 -22.15
CA PHE A 15 16.95 17.97 -21.21
C PHE A 15 17.64 17.12 -20.14
N GLY A 16 17.98 17.73 -19.00
CA GLY A 16 18.32 17.03 -17.75
C GLY A 16 17.10 16.32 -17.13
N GLY A 17 16.05 16.04 -17.94
CA GLY A 17 14.79 15.51 -17.47
C GLY A 17 14.66 13.97 -17.46
N SER A 18 15.65 13.23 -17.97
CA SER A 18 15.44 11.80 -18.23
C SER A 18 15.51 10.91 -16.97
N ALA A 19 16.35 11.23 -15.99
CA ALA A 19 16.49 10.40 -14.79
C ALA A 19 15.27 10.59 -13.85
N TRP A 20 14.86 11.82 -13.59
CA TRP A 20 13.73 12.11 -12.70
C TRP A 20 12.39 11.64 -13.26
N ALA A 21 12.19 11.74 -14.58
CA ALA A 21 10.99 11.21 -15.23
C ALA A 21 10.93 9.68 -15.13
N GLN A 22 12.05 9.00 -15.20
CA GLN A 22 12.13 7.55 -15.04
C GLN A 22 11.85 7.12 -13.61
N ASP A 23 12.39 7.84 -12.62
CA ASP A 23 12.15 7.58 -11.19
C ASP A 23 10.68 7.84 -10.82
N ALA A 24 10.08 8.92 -11.34
CA ALA A 24 8.66 9.21 -11.16
C ALA A 24 7.77 8.11 -11.80
N ALA A 25 8.10 7.67 -13.01
CA ALA A 25 7.38 6.60 -13.68
C ALA A 25 7.46 5.29 -12.89
N ALA A 26 8.63 4.93 -12.36
CA ALA A 26 8.82 3.73 -11.56
C ALA A 26 7.99 3.78 -10.26
N LEU A 27 8.01 4.92 -9.54
CA LEU A 27 7.24 5.08 -8.31
C LEU A 27 5.73 5.05 -8.58
N LEU A 28 5.25 5.78 -9.59
CA LEU A 28 3.82 5.85 -9.92
C LEU A 28 3.29 4.48 -10.39
N ASN A 29 4.04 3.73 -11.19
CA ASN A 29 3.65 2.39 -11.61
C ASN A 29 3.61 1.42 -10.42
N LYS A 30 4.58 1.52 -9.50
CA LYS A 30 4.58 0.70 -8.29
C LYS A 30 3.39 1.04 -7.38
N ALA A 31 3.08 2.32 -7.21
CA ALA A 31 1.92 2.76 -6.45
C ALA A 31 0.60 2.31 -7.09
N ASN A 32 0.48 2.41 -8.43
CA ASN A 32 -0.68 1.94 -9.17
C ASN A 32 -0.94 0.45 -8.95
N GLN A 33 0.10 -0.39 -9.04
CA GLN A 33 -0.01 -1.83 -8.78
C GLN A 33 -0.40 -2.11 -7.33
N MET A 34 0.23 -1.43 -6.37
CA MET A 34 -0.07 -1.57 -4.94
C MET A 34 -1.54 -1.18 -4.64
N ASN A 35 -2.02 -0.05 -5.16
CA ASN A 35 -3.40 0.39 -4.94
C ASN A 35 -4.40 -0.63 -5.46
N TYR A 36 -4.14 -1.20 -6.65
CA TYR A 36 -4.98 -2.27 -7.18
C TYR A 36 -4.99 -3.51 -6.26
N GLU A 37 -3.81 -4.00 -5.85
CA GLU A 37 -3.70 -5.17 -4.98
C GLU A 37 -4.40 -4.96 -3.64
N GLU A 38 -4.20 -3.81 -3.00
CA GLU A 38 -4.79 -3.46 -1.71
C GLU A 38 -6.30 -3.28 -1.81
N THR A 39 -6.80 -2.59 -2.83
CA THR A 39 -8.25 -2.43 -3.04
C THR A 39 -8.95 -3.78 -3.26
N GLU A 40 -8.40 -4.67 -4.08
CA GLU A 40 -9.01 -5.96 -4.36
C GLU A 40 -8.93 -6.92 -3.17
N THR A 41 -7.80 -6.95 -2.45
CA THR A 41 -7.68 -7.79 -1.24
C THR A 41 -8.54 -7.27 -0.09
N ALA A 42 -8.74 -5.95 0.02
CA ALA A 42 -9.66 -5.35 0.98
C ALA A 42 -11.12 -5.72 0.69
N LYS A 43 -11.55 -5.78 -0.58
CA LYS A 43 -12.88 -6.29 -0.95
C LYS A 43 -13.06 -7.73 -0.48
N ILE A 44 -12.07 -8.60 -0.72
CA ILE A 44 -12.11 -9.99 -0.24
C ILE A 44 -12.19 -10.02 1.30
N ALA A 45 -11.46 -9.14 1.98
CA ALA A 45 -11.46 -9.07 3.44
C ALA A 45 -12.82 -8.61 3.98
N HIS A 46 -13.43 -7.59 3.37
CA HIS A 46 -14.77 -7.13 3.70
C HIS A 46 -15.79 -8.27 3.58
N ASP A 47 -15.78 -8.99 2.45
CA ASP A 47 -16.73 -10.11 2.21
C ASP A 47 -16.56 -11.28 3.19
N LYS A 48 -15.33 -11.48 3.70
CA LYS A 48 -14.97 -12.59 4.59
C LYS A 48 -14.97 -12.24 6.07
N ALA A 49 -15.09 -10.96 6.43
CA ALA A 49 -15.02 -10.49 7.81
C ALA A 49 -16.21 -10.97 8.66
N GLY A 50 -17.36 -11.28 8.02
CA GLY A 50 -18.60 -11.64 8.74
C GLY A 50 -19.00 -10.50 9.69
N ASP A 51 -19.26 -10.85 10.97
CA ASP A 51 -19.64 -9.88 12.01
C ASP A 51 -18.43 -9.21 12.70
N ASN A 52 -17.21 -9.45 12.22
CA ASN A 52 -16.01 -8.86 12.81
C ASN A 52 -15.89 -7.38 12.43
N GLN A 53 -16.50 -6.51 13.23
CA GLN A 53 -16.54 -5.06 12.97
C GLN A 53 -15.16 -4.43 12.84
N ALA A 54 -14.15 -4.91 13.55
CA ALA A 54 -12.80 -4.37 13.47
C ALA A 54 -12.14 -4.71 12.11
N MET A 55 -12.35 -5.92 11.59
CA MET A 55 -11.90 -6.31 10.26
C MET A 55 -12.65 -5.57 9.16
N LEU A 56 -13.96 -5.40 9.29
CA LEU A 56 -14.78 -4.59 8.35
C LEU A 56 -14.24 -3.16 8.27
N THR A 57 -14.09 -2.51 9.43
CA THR A 57 -13.57 -1.13 9.49
C THR A 57 -12.18 -1.02 8.88
N TYR A 58 -11.30 -1.98 9.14
CA TYR A 58 -9.96 -1.99 8.55
C TYR A 58 -10.01 -2.15 7.02
N ALA A 59 -10.76 -3.13 6.54
CA ALA A 59 -10.91 -3.39 5.11
C ALA A 59 -11.49 -2.17 4.36
N ASP A 60 -12.51 -1.53 4.91
CA ASP A 60 -13.11 -0.33 4.32
C ASP A 60 -12.13 0.86 4.30
N THR A 61 -11.33 1.02 5.37
CA THR A 61 -10.28 2.05 5.42
C THR A 61 -9.23 1.81 4.35
N ILE A 62 -8.68 0.59 4.26
CA ILE A 62 -7.69 0.22 3.23
C ILE A 62 -8.24 0.48 1.83
N LYS A 63 -9.46 -0.02 1.56
CA LYS A 63 -10.10 0.18 0.27
C LYS A 63 -10.23 1.67 -0.08
N GLY A 64 -10.80 2.47 0.81
CA GLY A 64 -11.08 3.88 0.55
C GLY A 64 -9.81 4.70 0.34
N ASP A 65 -8.79 4.49 1.18
CA ASP A 65 -7.54 5.26 1.10
C ASP A 65 -6.72 4.86 -0.14
N HIS A 66 -6.73 3.59 -0.55
CA HIS A 66 -6.04 3.16 -1.77
C HIS A 66 -6.78 3.57 -3.06
N GLU A 67 -8.12 3.62 -3.06
CA GLU A 67 -8.89 4.21 -4.17
C GLU A 67 -8.57 5.71 -4.32
N ALA A 68 -8.53 6.47 -3.23
CA ALA A 68 -8.15 7.89 -3.26
C ALA A 68 -6.69 8.11 -3.70
N ASN A 69 -5.79 7.20 -3.29
CA ASN A 69 -4.39 7.24 -3.74
C ASN A 69 -4.28 6.93 -5.25
N GLU A 70 -5.09 6.00 -5.79
CA GLU A 70 -5.14 5.71 -7.22
C GLU A 70 -5.53 6.94 -8.05
N GLU A 71 -6.51 7.73 -7.59
CA GLU A 71 -6.87 9.00 -8.21
C GLU A 71 -5.68 9.97 -8.25
N SER A 72 -4.93 10.06 -7.17
CA SER A 72 -3.72 10.87 -7.06
C SER A 72 -2.62 10.40 -8.02
N VAL A 73 -2.36 9.10 -8.09
CA VAL A 73 -1.42 8.48 -9.03
C VAL A 73 -1.82 8.77 -10.48
N SER A 74 -3.11 8.60 -10.79
CA SER A 74 -3.66 8.87 -12.12
C SER A 74 -3.52 10.35 -12.51
N ALA A 75 -3.76 11.28 -11.59
CA ALA A 75 -3.59 12.71 -11.82
C ALA A 75 -2.13 13.07 -12.08
N LEU A 76 -1.22 12.58 -11.23
CA LEU A 76 0.23 12.81 -11.38
C LEU A 76 0.77 12.19 -12.66
N SER A 77 0.33 10.99 -13.03
CA SER A 77 0.76 10.32 -14.26
C SER A 77 0.45 11.17 -15.50
N ARG A 78 -0.76 11.75 -15.56
CA ARG A 78 -1.14 12.67 -16.65
C ARG A 78 -0.30 13.94 -16.63
N GLN A 79 -0.11 14.54 -15.46
CA GLN A 79 0.67 15.78 -15.31
C GLN A 79 2.14 15.59 -15.70
N LYS A 80 2.73 14.45 -15.35
CA LYS A 80 4.12 14.11 -15.65
C LYS A 80 4.31 13.42 -17.00
N SER A 81 3.23 13.22 -17.77
CA SER A 81 3.25 12.48 -19.04
C SER A 81 3.82 11.05 -18.87
N VAL A 82 3.59 10.45 -17.71
CA VAL A 82 3.94 9.06 -17.42
C VAL A 82 2.80 8.16 -17.90
N LYS A 83 3.13 7.18 -18.71
CA LYS A 83 2.18 6.10 -19.05
C LYS A 83 2.16 5.08 -17.92
N LEU A 84 1.02 4.94 -17.24
CA LEU A 84 0.83 3.85 -16.29
C LEU A 84 0.75 2.51 -17.03
N GLU A 85 1.45 1.52 -16.49
CA GLU A 85 1.35 0.14 -16.94
C GLU A 85 0.02 -0.46 -16.46
N GLY A 86 -0.49 -1.45 -17.19
CA GLY A 86 -1.65 -2.22 -16.73
C GLY A 86 -1.31 -2.99 -15.45
N THR A 87 -2.29 -3.08 -14.55
CA THR A 87 -2.13 -3.81 -13.30
C THR A 87 -2.07 -5.31 -13.54
N ASN A 88 -1.15 -5.99 -12.84
CA ASN A 88 -1.06 -7.44 -12.86
C ASN A 88 -2.09 -8.03 -11.89
N THR A 89 -3.11 -8.69 -12.44
CA THR A 89 -4.21 -9.29 -11.65
C THR A 89 -3.80 -10.60 -10.98
N ASP A 90 -2.75 -11.27 -11.47
CA ASP A 90 -2.34 -12.61 -11.02
C ASP A 90 -2.12 -12.69 -9.50
N LYS A 91 -1.59 -11.63 -8.89
CA LYS A 91 -1.33 -11.60 -7.44
C LYS A 91 -2.61 -11.69 -6.61
N VAL A 92 -3.70 -11.10 -7.10
CA VAL A 92 -5.02 -11.18 -6.45
C VAL A 92 -5.74 -12.45 -6.89
N ASP A 93 -5.72 -12.76 -8.18
CA ASP A 93 -6.45 -13.89 -8.75
C ASP A 93 -5.95 -15.24 -8.25
N LYS A 94 -4.63 -15.35 -8.02
CA LYS A 94 -3.96 -16.56 -7.49
C LYS A 94 -3.68 -16.48 -5.99
N SER A 95 -4.22 -15.46 -5.30
CA SER A 95 -4.01 -15.31 -3.86
C SER A 95 -4.68 -16.45 -3.07
N PRO A 96 -3.95 -17.11 -2.14
CA PRO A 96 -4.51 -18.13 -1.27
C PRO A 96 -5.61 -17.58 -0.33
N LEU A 97 -5.70 -16.26 -0.15
CA LEU A 97 -6.74 -15.62 0.63
C LEU A 97 -8.16 -15.98 0.14
N LYS A 98 -8.32 -16.28 -1.16
CA LYS A 98 -9.62 -16.66 -1.73
C LYS A 98 -10.18 -17.95 -1.13
N ASP A 99 -9.32 -18.89 -0.76
CA ASP A 99 -9.70 -20.21 -0.26
C ASP A 99 -9.78 -20.25 1.28
N LEU A 100 -9.18 -19.30 1.98
CA LEU A 100 -9.18 -19.22 3.43
C LEU A 100 -10.49 -18.66 3.98
N LYS A 101 -10.82 -19.04 5.24
CA LYS A 101 -12.01 -18.58 5.98
C LYS A 101 -11.71 -18.39 7.46
N GLY A 102 -12.54 -17.57 8.13
CA GLY A 102 -12.48 -17.37 9.58
C GLY A 102 -11.10 -16.91 10.08
N GLY A 103 -10.65 -17.48 11.18
CA GLY A 103 -9.37 -17.10 11.80
C GLY A 103 -8.16 -17.26 10.89
N ALA A 104 -8.11 -18.34 10.08
CA ALA A 104 -7.01 -18.55 9.13
C ALA A 104 -6.97 -17.47 8.04
N PHE A 105 -8.14 -17.01 7.56
CA PHE A 105 -8.20 -15.87 6.66
C PHE A 105 -7.67 -14.60 7.33
N ASN A 106 -8.18 -14.28 8.53
CA ASN A 106 -7.80 -13.06 9.25
C ASN A 106 -6.29 -13.01 9.50
N GLU A 107 -5.70 -14.10 9.94
CA GLU A 107 -4.26 -14.20 10.20
C GLU A 107 -3.43 -13.98 8.92
N ALA A 108 -3.81 -14.66 7.84
CA ALA A 108 -3.11 -14.55 6.56
C ALA A 108 -3.25 -13.13 5.98
N TYR A 109 -4.46 -12.59 5.93
CA TYR A 109 -4.72 -11.25 5.41
C TYR A 109 -3.93 -10.18 6.20
N LEU A 110 -4.03 -10.19 7.53
CA LEU A 110 -3.29 -9.23 8.36
C LEU A 110 -1.77 -9.44 8.27
N GLY A 111 -1.32 -10.67 8.07
CA GLY A 111 0.08 -10.98 7.80
C GLY A 111 0.58 -10.33 6.51
N ASP A 112 -0.20 -10.46 5.43
CA ASP A 112 0.09 -9.85 4.12
C ASP A 112 0.04 -8.32 4.21
N GLN A 113 -0.95 -7.76 4.93
CA GLN A 113 -1.06 -6.32 5.16
C GLN A 113 0.18 -5.75 5.88
N VAL A 114 0.62 -6.39 6.96
CA VAL A 114 1.84 -5.97 7.69
C VAL A 114 3.06 -6.02 6.79
N LYS A 115 3.23 -7.08 6.00
CA LYS A 115 4.36 -7.24 5.10
C LYS A 115 4.32 -6.20 3.97
N GLY A 116 3.19 -6.09 3.27
CA GLY A 116 3.01 -5.18 2.13
C GLY A 116 3.23 -3.72 2.53
N HIS A 117 2.65 -3.28 3.66
CA HIS A 117 2.82 -1.91 4.14
C HIS A 117 4.26 -1.60 4.62
N LYS A 118 5.00 -2.57 5.17
CA LYS A 118 6.44 -2.41 5.47
C LYS A 118 7.25 -2.23 4.19
N GLU A 119 6.98 -2.99 3.16
CA GLU A 119 7.64 -2.88 1.86
C GLU A 119 7.29 -1.55 1.17
N ALA A 120 6.02 -1.14 1.20
CA ALA A 120 5.57 0.15 0.69
C ALA A 120 6.26 1.32 1.42
N LEU A 121 6.28 1.30 2.75
CA LEU A 121 6.98 2.31 3.54
C LEU A 121 8.47 2.40 3.22
N SER A 122 9.15 1.27 3.03
CA SER A 122 10.55 1.25 2.61
C SER A 122 10.73 1.94 1.26
N THR A 123 9.84 1.67 0.30
CA THR A 123 9.86 2.29 -1.03
C THR A 123 9.67 3.80 -0.95
N PHE A 124 8.61 4.26 -0.27
CA PHE A 124 8.29 5.68 -0.19
C PHE A 124 9.31 6.46 0.64
N LYS A 125 9.85 5.89 1.71
CA LYS A 125 10.97 6.50 2.47
C LYS A 125 12.24 6.61 1.63
N SER A 126 12.54 5.61 0.80
CA SER A 126 13.68 5.69 -0.13
C SER A 126 13.48 6.74 -1.21
N ALA A 127 12.23 7.03 -1.59
CA ALA A 127 11.89 8.08 -2.54
C ALA A 127 11.94 9.50 -1.91
N GLN A 128 11.96 9.61 -0.58
CA GLN A 128 12.06 10.90 0.11
C GLN A 128 13.33 11.65 -0.32
N GLY A 129 13.14 12.86 -0.84
CA GLY A 129 14.24 13.71 -1.31
C GLY A 129 14.80 13.35 -2.69
N GLN A 130 14.31 12.30 -3.36
CA GLN A 130 14.68 12.00 -4.75
C GLN A 130 14.04 12.99 -5.75
N PHE A 131 12.89 13.56 -5.40
CA PHE A 131 12.13 14.46 -6.28
C PHE A 131 12.37 15.93 -5.98
N LYS A 132 13.57 16.30 -5.45
CA LYS A 132 13.94 17.71 -5.24
C LYS A 132 13.85 18.49 -6.55
N GLY A 133 12.96 19.51 -6.57
CA GLY A 133 12.67 20.29 -7.78
C GLY A 133 11.44 19.82 -8.57
N ASP A 134 10.76 18.77 -8.11
CA ASP A 134 9.42 18.37 -8.52
C ASP A 134 8.47 18.42 -7.32
N PRO A 135 7.87 19.59 -7.02
CA PRO A 135 7.07 19.78 -5.80
C PRO A 135 5.85 18.88 -5.71
N ASP A 136 5.27 18.45 -6.84
CA ASP A 136 4.10 17.59 -6.84
C ASP A 136 4.47 16.16 -6.42
N MET A 137 5.56 15.63 -6.96
CA MET A 137 6.06 14.31 -6.58
C MET A 137 6.58 14.31 -5.13
N GLU A 138 7.25 15.38 -4.72
CA GLU A 138 7.71 15.52 -3.34
C GLU A 138 6.54 15.54 -2.36
N LEU A 139 5.49 16.31 -2.66
CA LEU A 139 4.27 16.38 -1.87
C LEU A 139 3.55 15.01 -1.81
N TYR A 140 3.44 14.33 -2.94
CA TYR A 140 2.84 13.00 -3.03
C TYR A 140 3.53 12.01 -2.10
N VAL A 141 4.87 11.95 -2.15
CA VAL A 141 5.65 11.07 -1.27
C VAL A 141 5.45 11.43 0.20
N GLN A 142 5.48 12.73 0.54
CA GLN A 142 5.29 13.21 1.91
C GLN A 142 3.90 12.88 2.47
N GLN A 143 2.86 12.96 1.65
CA GLN A 143 1.48 12.69 2.07
C GLN A 143 1.18 11.19 2.16
N THR A 144 1.80 10.36 1.33
CA THR A 144 1.56 8.91 1.32
C THR A 144 2.20 8.19 2.52
N ILE A 145 3.37 8.62 2.97
CA ILE A 145 4.08 7.96 4.08
C ILE A 145 3.24 7.86 5.37
N PRO A 146 2.62 8.93 5.89
CA PRO A 146 1.83 8.84 7.11
C PRO A 146 0.59 7.94 6.97
N VAL A 147 -0.04 7.87 5.80
CA VAL A 147 -1.16 6.96 5.53
C VAL A 147 -0.70 5.50 5.63
N LEU A 148 0.39 5.15 4.94
CA LEU A 148 0.97 3.81 5.03
C LEU A 148 1.40 3.43 6.45
N GLN A 149 1.89 4.39 7.24
CA GLN A 149 2.22 4.17 8.66
C GLN A 149 0.97 3.88 9.50
N ALA A 150 -0.13 4.59 9.24
CA ALA A 150 -1.40 4.36 9.93
C ALA A 150 -1.96 2.98 9.60
N HIS A 151 -1.96 2.58 8.33
CA HIS A 151 -2.41 1.26 7.89
C HIS A 151 -1.58 0.14 8.53
N LEU A 152 -0.25 0.26 8.50
CA LEU A 152 0.64 -0.71 9.15
C LEU A 152 0.31 -0.87 10.63
N LYS A 153 0.16 0.25 11.35
CA LYS A 153 -0.15 0.23 12.78
C LYS A 153 -1.49 -0.44 13.07
N MET A 154 -2.52 -0.16 12.25
CA MET A 154 -3.82 -0.82 12.38
C MET A 154 -3.73 -2.32 12.13
N ALA A 155 -3.01 -2.75 11.08
CA ALA A 155 -2.80 -4.17 10.79
C ALA A 155 -2.06 -4.90 11.92
N GLU A 156 -0.99 -4.31 12.46
CA GLU A 156 -0.22 -4.88 13.57
C GLU A 156 -1.08 -5.02 14.83
N ASN A 157 -1.88 -4.01 15.17
CA ASN A 157 -2.80 -4.06 16.30
C ASN A 157 -3.84 -5.17 16.15
N LEU A 158 -4.51 -5.25 14.99
CA LEU A 158 -5.51 -6.27 14.72
C LEU A 158 -4.92 -7.67 14.73
N LYS A 159 -3.73 -7.85 14.15
CA LYS A 159 -3.03 -9.13 14.15
C LYS A 159 -2.71 -9.63 15.55
N ASN A 160 -2.27 -8.74 16.43
CA ASN A 160 -1.98 -9.09 17.83
C ASN A 160 -3.26 -9.57 18.55
N HIS A 161 -4.38 -8.86 18.36
CA HIS A 161 -5.68 -9.26 18.94
C HIS A 161 -6.21 -10.59 18.39
N VAL A 162 -6.06 -10.84 17.09
CA VAL A 162 -6.44 -12.13 16.50
C VAL A 162 -5.60 -13.28 17.07
N SER A 163 -4.29 -13.06 17.25
CA SER A 163 -3.40 -14.07 17.82
C SER A 163 -3.70 -14.34 19.30
N GLU A 164 -4.09 -13.33 20.08
CA GLU A 164 -4.50 -13.47 21.48
C GLU A 164 -5.84 -14.21 21.63
N ALA A 165 -6.76 -14.04 20.70
CA ALA A 165 -8.08 -14.68 20.70
C ALA A 165 -8.06 -16.11 20.14
N SER A 166 -6.95 -16.57 19.58
CA SER A 166 -6.82 -17.93 19.04
C SER A 166 -6.87 -18.97 20.16
N PRO A 167 -7.68 -20.04 20.03
CA PRO A 167 -7.76 -21.11 21.04
C PRO A 167 -6.44 -21.88 21.25
N GLU A 168 -5.48 -21.74 20.34
CA GLU A 168 -4.14 -22.33 20.45
C GLU A 168 -3.16 -21.47 21.26
N ASN A 169 -3.56 -20.27 21.70
CA ASN A 169 -2.69 -19.40 22.50
C ASN A 169 -2.61 -19.93 23.95
N PRO A 170 -1.43 -20.33 24.46
CA PRO A 170 -1.25 -20.87 25.82
C PRO A 170 -1.64 -19.88 26.93
N ALA A 171 -1.75 -18.57 26.65
CA ALA A 171 -2.24 -17.60 27.61
C ALA A 171 -3.75 -17.73 27.87
N ASN A 172 -4.53 -18.23 26.92
CA ASN A 172 -5.99 -18.44 27.05
C ASN A 172 -6.33 -19.73 27.82
N ASN A 173 -5.36 -20.65 27.96
CA ASN A 173 -5.57 -21.95 28.63
C ASN A 173 -5.41 -21.87 30.19
N LYS A 174 -5.06 -20.70 30.72
CA LYS A 174 -4.88 -20.51 32.20
C LYS A 174 -6.15 -20.11 32.94
N SER A 175 -7.27 -19.85 32.26
CA SER A 175 -8.48 -19.30 32.90
C SER A 175 -9.57 -20.31 33.24
N THR A 176 -9.42 -21.61 32.91
CA THR A 176 -10.49 -22.62 33.10
C THR A 176 -10.23 -23.69 34.14
N THR A 177 -9.11 -23.61 34.92
CA THR A 177 -8.84 -24.55 36.02
C THR A 177 -8.77 -23.83 37.37
N GLY A 178 -9.86 -23.19 37.76
CA GLY A 178 -9.96 -22.49 39.06
C GLY A 178 -11.34 -22.69 39.67
N GLY A 179 -11.51 -23.80 40.46
CA GLY A 179 -12.35 -23.78 41.64
C GLY A 179 -13.75 -24.33 41.54
N MET A 180 -13.92 -25.64 41.46
CA MET A 180 -15.00 -26.27 42.22
C MET A 180 -14.42 -26.63 43.61
N GLY A 181 -14.50 -25.70 44.52
CA GLY A 181 -14.33 -25.95 45.98
C GLY A 181 -15.66 -26.50 46.51
N THR A 182 -15.70 -27.78 46.78
CA THR A 182 -16.71 -28.41 47.64
C THR A 182 -16.40 -28.01 49.06
N SER A 183 -17.32 -27.29 49.70
CA SER A 183 -17.33 -27.13 51.16
C SER A 183 -18.29 -28.16 51.78
N PRO A 184 -17.97 -28.73 52.95
CA PRO A 184 -18.74 -29.73 53.68
C PRO A 184 -19.99 -29.17 54.32
#